data_9dfaa0cf1e123c74e366a849acddc253
#
_entry.id   9dfaa0cf1e123c74e366a849acddc253
#
_cell.length_a   1.000
_cell.length_b   1.000
_cell.length_c   1.000
_cell.angle_alpha   90.00
_cell.angle_beta   90.00
_cell.angle_gamma   90.00
#
_symmetry.space_group_name_H-M   'P 1'
#
loop_
_entity.id
_entity.type
_entity.pdbx_description
1 polymer ?
#
loop_
_entity_poly.entity_id
_entity_poly.type
_entity_poly.pdbx_seq_one_letter_code
_entity_poly.pdbx_strand_id
1 'polypeptide(L)'
;MLQAAVAATDTAMKDLAATSIPSFVLEYAPLVWLHSQDPYMPSDIGQQLVHTTPMVDHKPIQGLQSPLTLDNLDGLNSLGNTSVYLTSREGISASPQPAWFKGTAPDQQGKTNGAVSSTIIIRDHNNGTVDAFYFYFYAYNEGNTVLGMEFGDHVGDWEHNMIRFSNGSPQALWYSQHAGGQAFTYDATEKQGKRPYAYSAKGTHAVYVMAGDHDHTIPHLNLPAGFVVDHTDRGLLWDPVLSAYAYSYDSDSRTFRPYDPSYPVNWLNFNGQWGDDALPGGPELFGQKKYSGGPNGPKFKKLVRDQVCPDNPCIIIPIRVWRTASVEEE
;
A
#
# COMPACT_ATOMS: atom_id res chain seq x y z
N MET A 1 43.35 -11.81 16.90
CA MET A 1 42.62 -10.85 17.77
C MET A 1 42.35 -9.51 17.11
N LEU A 2 43.23 -8.93 16.29
CA LEU A 2 42.97 -7.65 15.62
C LEU A 2 41.84 -7.70 14.58
N GLN A 3 41.70 -8.78 13.80
CA GLN A 3 40.65 -8.93 12.78
C GLN A 3 39.25 -9.12 13.37
N ALA A 4 39.14 -9.75 14.55
CA ALA A 4 37.83 -9.90 15.23
C ALA A 4 37.37 -8.58 15.86
N ALA A 5 38.28 -7.73 16.30
CA ALA A 5 37.96 -6.41 16.86
C ALA A 5 37.51 -5.42 15.77
N VAL A 6 38.12 -5.49 14.56
CA VAL A 6 37.72 -4.65 13.41
C VAL A 6 36.37 -5.06 12.90
N ALA A 7 36.05 -6.37 12.81
CA ALA A 7 34.73 -6.85 12.40
C ALA A 7 33.62 -6.46 13.40
N ALA A 8 33.90 -6.52 14.71
CA ALA A 8 32.95 -6.12 15.75
C ALA A 8 32.68 -4.61 15.78
N THR A 9 33.69 -3.77 15.48
CA THR A 9 33.53 -2.32 15.37
C THR A 9 32.78 -1.93 14.09
N ASP A 10 32.99 -2.65 12.99
CA ASP A 10 32.29 -2.40 11.71
C ASP A 10 30.81 -2.80 11.80
N THR A 11 30.49 -3.89 12.51
CA THR A 11 29.11 -4.30 12.81
C THR A 11 28.44 -3.32 13.76
N ALA A 12 29.12 -2.86 14.82
CA ALA A 12 28.59 -1.88 15.75
C ALA A 12 28.42 -0.48 15.11
N MET A 13 29.29 -0.08 14.17
CA MET A 13 29.11 1.14 13.39
C MET A 13 27.98 1.03 12.37
N LYS A 14 27.74 -0.13 11.76
CA LYS A 14 26.56 -0.37 10.91
C LYS A 14 25.26 -0.36 11.71
N ASP A 15 25.25 -0.90 12.91
CA ASP A 15 24.10 -0.85 13.82
C ASP A 15 23.82 0.58 14.34
N LEU A 16 24.84 1.43 14.48
CA LEU A 16 24.69 2.85 14.85
C LEU A 16 24.32 3.77 13.69
N ALA A 17 24.59 3.37 12.45
CA ALA A 17 24.25 4.17 11.25
C ALA A 17 22.75 4.11 10.85
N ALA A 18 21.96 3.21 11.45
CA ALA A 18 20.53 3.02 11.14
C ALA A 18 19.59 3.72 12.13
N THR A 19 20.02 4.76 12.84
CA THR A 19 19.21 5.39 13.90
C THR A 19 18.28 6.51 13.41
N SER A 20 18.34 6.89 12.15
CA SER A 20 17.43 7.91 11.60
C SER A 20 17.06 7.60 10.16
N ILE A 21 15.82 7.89 9.81
CA ILE A 21 15.34 7.82 8.42
C ILE A 21 16.23 8.74 7.57
N PRO A 22 16.80 8.27 6.43
CA PRO A 22 17.57 9.13 5.54
C PRO A 22 16.74 10.35 5.13
N SER A 23 17.27 11.55 5.31
CA SER A 23 16.50 12.81 5.13
C SER A 23 15.86 12.92 3.75
N PHE A 24 16.54 12.44 2.69
CA PHE A 24 16.01 12.46 1.34
C PHE A 24 14.75 11.60 1.18
N VAL A 25 14.58 10.52 1.97
CA VAL A 25 13.37 9.68 1.92
C VAL A 25 12.15 10.50 2.34
N LEU A 26 12.27 11.35 3.34
CA LEU A 26 11.17 12.23 3.77
C LEU A 26 11.04 13.46 2.87
N GLU A 27 12.16 14.01 2.41
CA GLU A 27 12.20 15.21 1.57
C GLU A 27 11.52 15.00 0.21
N TYR A 28 11.63 13.81 -0.35
CA TYR A 28 11.02 13.42 -1.63
C TYR A 28 9.78 12.53 -1.49
N ALA A 29 9.28 12.32 -0.27
CA ALA A 29 8.11 11.47 -0.06
C ALA A 29 6.89 11.96 -0.85
N PRO A 30 6.10 11.06 -1.46
CA PRO A 30 4.91 11.45 -2.20
C PRO A 30 3.88 12.18 -1.33
N LEU A 31 3.15 13.10 -1.94
CA LEU A 31 1.89 13.65 -1.45
C LEU A 31 0.76 12.99 -2.23
N VAL A 32 -0.31 12.59 -1.56
CA VAL A 32 -1.40 11.83 -2.20
C VAL A 32 -2.66 12.71 -2.29
N TRP A 33 -3.15 12.92 -3.52
CA TRP A 33 -4.48 13.41 -3.75
C TRP A 33 -5.49 12.28 -3.64
N LEU A 34 -6.35 12.32 -2.62
CA LEU A 34 -7.49 11.43 -2.48
C LEU A 34 -8.62 11.95 -3.39
N HIS A 35 -9.36 11.04 -4.00
CA HIS A 35 -10.45 11.45 -4.90
C HIS A 35 -11.56 12.19 -4.13
N SER A 36 -12.07 13.28 -4.71
CA SER A 36 -13.01 14.20 -4.04
C SER A 36 -14.34 13.56 -3.62
N GLN A 37 -14.75 12.48 -4.28
CA GLN A 37 -16.00 11.76 -4.01
C GLN A 37 -15.75 10.38 -3.38
N ASP A 38 -14.52 10.09 -2.97
CA ASP A 38 -14.24 8.82 -2.29
C ASP A 38 -14.75 8.87 -0.85
N PRO A 39 -15.61 7.94 -0.42
CA PRO A 39 -16.05 7.88 0.96
C PRO A 39 -15.06 7.13 1.86
N TYR A 40 -14.05 6.44 1.29
CA TYR A 40 -13.11 5.60 2.02
C TYR A 40 -11.74 6.27 2.09
N MET A 41 -11.40 6.73 3.28
CA MET A 41 -10.18 7.45 3.59
C MET A 41 -9.10 6.52 4.14
N PRO A 42 -7.83 6.95 4.16
CA PRO A 42 -6.76 6.17 4.79
C PRO A 42 -7.12 5.75 6.21
N SER A 43 -6.79 4.52 6.59
CA SER A 43 -7.23 3.91 7.85
C SER A 43 -6.07 3.55 8.76
N ASP A 44 -6.32 3.55 10.08
CA ASP A 44 -5.36 3.10 11.07
C ASP A 44 -5.09 1.60 10.92
N ILE A 45 -3.81 1.25 10.76
CA ILE A 45 -3.36 -0.13 10.55
C ILE A 45 -3.72 -1.02 11.75
N GLY A 46 -3.60 -0.50 12.97
CA GLY A 46 -3.90 -1.23 14.20
C GLY A 46 -5.41 -1.41 14.43
N GLN A 47 -6.23 -0.44 14.01
CA GLN A 47 -7.69 -0.53 14.15
C GLN A 47 -8.28 -1.66 13.29
N GLN A 48 -7.63 -2.04 12.19
CA GLN A 48 -8.03 -3.23 11.42
C GLN A 48 -8.17 -4.47 12.33
N LEU A 49 -7.25 -4.65 13.27
CA LEU A 49 -7.26 -5.80 14.17
C LEU A 49 -8.40 -5.74 15.21
N VAL A 50 -8.83 -4.54 15.59
CA VAL A 50 -9.94 -4.33 16.51
C VAL A 50 -11.27 -4.77 15.90
N HIS A 51 -11.43 -4.57 14.59
CA HIS A 51 -12.67 -4.82 13.86
C HIS A 51 -12.71 -6.17 13.14
N THR A 52 -11.65 -6.95 13.21
CA THR A 52 -11.55 -8.23 12.51
C THR A 52 -11.40 -9.41 13.48
N THR A 53 -11.70 -10.59 12.98
CA THR A 53 -11.47 -11.89 13.64
C THR A 53 -10.64 -12.75 12.72
N PRO A 54 -9.47 -13.25 13.16
CA PRO A 54 -8.68 -14.17 12.34
C PRO A 54 -9.43 -15.48 12.09
N MET A 55 -9.55 -15.86 10.82
CA MET A 55 -10.25 -17.06 10.36
C MET A 55 -9.39 -17.90 9.43
N VAL A 56 -9.63 -19.21 9.44
CA VAL A 56 -9.14 -20.17 8.44
C VAL A 56 -10.36 -20.98 7.99
N ASP A 57 -10.54 -21.14 6.69
CA ASP A 57 -11.70 -21.83 6.11
C ASP A 57 -13.04 -21.33 6.68
N HIS A 58 -13.20 -20.02 6.77
CA HIS A 58 -14.36 -19.30 7.34
C HIS A 58 -14.68 -19.67 8.81
N LYS A 59 -13.71 -20.20 9.55
CA LYS A 59 -13.86 -20.54 10.97
C LYS A 59 -12.89 -19.75 11.82
N PRO A 60 -13.34 -19.16 12.96
CA PRO A 60 -12.46 -18.47 13.88
C PRO A 60 -11.35 -19.37 14.41
N ILE A 61 -10.12 -18.86 14.41
CA ILE A 61 -8.97 -19.58 14.95
C ILE A 61 -9.10 -19.63 16.47
N GLN A 62 -8.88 -20.82 17.05
CA GLN A 62 -8.89 -21.04 18.50
C GLN A 62 -7.48 -20.87 19.09
N GLY A 63 -7.40 -20.53 20.39
CA GLY A 63 -6.13 -20.42 21.11
C GLY A 63 -5.32 -19.16 20.79
N LEU A 64 -5.98 -18.12 20.29
CA LEU A 64 -5.35 -16.84 20.00
C LEU A 64 -4.86 -16.14 21.26
N GLN A 65 -3.70 -15.46 21.14
CA GLN A 65 -3.30 -14.46 22.12
C GLN A 65 -4.26 -13.24 22.03
N SER A 66 -4.87 -12.88 23.14
CA SER A 66 -5.83 -11.77 23.19
C SER A 66 -5.33 -10.68 24.14
N PRO A 67 -5.43 -9.39 23.76
CA PRO A 67 -5.89 -8.88 22.47
C PRO A 67 -4.87 -9.12 21.35
N LEU A 68 -5.37 -9.25 20.10
CA LEU A 68 -4.52 -9.23 18.92
C LEU A 68 -4.05 -7.80 18.65
N THR A 69 -2.75 -7.63 18.46
CA THR A 69 -2.09 -6.34 18.23
C THR A 69 -1.08 -6.44 17.11
N LEU A 70 -0.55 -5.31 16.65
CA LEU A 70 0.51 -5.29 15.65
C LEU A 70 1.81 -5.97 16.16
N ASP A 71 2.00 -6.09 17.48
CA ASP A 71 3.19 -6.73 18.07
C ASP A 71 3.09 -8.25 18.16
N ASN A 72 1.91 -8.84 17.98
CA ASN A 72 1.72 -10.29 18.07
C ASN A 72 1.02 -10.91 16.84
N LEU A 73 0.79 -10.11 15.79
CA LEU A 73 0.05 -10.56 14.60
C LEU A 73 0.74 -11.72 13.87
N ASP A 74 2.07 -11.76 13.84
CA ASP A 74 2.84 -12.83 13.22
C ASP A 74 2.68 -14.19 13.93
N GLY A 75 2.23 -14.21 15.18
CA GLY A 75 1.86 -15.44 15.89
C GLY A 75 0.82 -16.28 15.15
N LEU A 76 -0.03 -15.63 14.34
CA LEU A 76 -1.02 -16.31 13.49
C LEU A 76 -0.38 -17.18 12.40
N ASN A 77 0.87 -16.94 12.05
CA ASN A 77 1.59 -17.77 11.06
C ASN A 77 1.71 -19.23 11.51
N SER A 78 1.80 -19.48 12.80
CA SER A 78 1.85 -20.83 13.36
C SER A 78 0.48 -21.52 13.38
N LEU A 79 -0.62 -20.77 13.21
CA LEU A 79 -1.99 -21.27 13.36
C LEU A 79 -2.72 -21.46 12.01
N GLY A 80 -2.25 -20.83 10.94
CA GLY A 80 -2.87 -20.97 9.63
C GLY A 80 -2.03 -20.38 8.49
N ASN A 81 -0.94 -19.67 8.82
CA ASN A 81 0.00 -19.10 7.86
C ASN A 81 -0.71 -18.24 6.79
N THR A 82 -0.49 -18.55 5.49
CA THR A 82 -1.10 -17.82 4.36
C THR A 82 -2.60 -18.02 4.23
N SER A 83 -3.18 -19.01 4.89
CA SER A 83 -4.63 -19.29 4.90
C SER A 83 -5.39 -18.48 5.98
N VAL A 84 -4.71 -17.62 6.74
CA VAL A 84 -5.36 -16.76 7.72
C VAL A 84 -5.92 -15.52 7.05
N TYR A 85 -7.19 -15.23 7.30
CA TYR A 85 -7.87 -14.02 6.87
C TYR A 85 -8.28 -13.19 8.09
N LEU A 86 -7.98 -11.89 8.10
CA LEU A 86 -8.48 -10.95 9.09
C LEU A 86 -9.90 -10.54 8.69
N THR A 87 -10.85 -11.42 8.97
CA THR A 87 -12.24 -11.30 8.53
C THR A 87 -12.99 -10.25 9.33
N SER A 88 -13.69 -9.35 8.66
CA SER A 88 -14.53 -8.31 9.31
C SER A 88 -15.60 -8.96 10.19
N ARG A 89 -15.81 -8.40 11.38
CA ARG A 89 -16.78 -8.96 12.35
C ARG A 89 -18.22 -8.79 11.89
N GLU A 90 -18.50 -7.67 11.23
CA GLU A 90 -19.82 -7.35 10.69
C GLU A 90 -20.09 -8.01 9.34
N GLY A 91 -19.00 -8.43 8.64
CA GLY A 91 -19.04 -8.99 7.30
C GLY A 91 -19.02 -7.91 6.21
N ILE A 92 -18.33 -8.21 5.11
CA ILE A 92 -18.18 -7.28 3.97
C ILE A 92 -19.51 -6.88 3.33
N SER A 93 -20.53 -7.74 3.42
CA SER A 93 -21.87 -7.50 2.85
C SER A 93 -22.84 -6.80 3.81
N ALA A 94 -22.37 -6.34 4.99
CA ALA A 94 -23.21 -5.69 5.99
C ALA A 94 -23.91 -4.43 5.42
N SER A 95 -25.18 -4.25 5.78
CA SER A 95 -25.95 -3.07 5.42
C SER A 95 -26.72 -2.53 6.66
N PRO A 96 -26.44 -1.29 7.09
CA PRO A 96 -25.45 -0.36 6.51
C PRO A 96 -24.02 -0.85 6.66
N GLN A 97 -23.14 -0.37 5.80
CA GLN A 97 -21.72 -0.66 5.92
C GLN A 97 -21.15 -0.21 7.27
N PRO A 98 -20.20 -0.95 7.87
CA PRO A 98 -19.54 -0.56 9.10
C PRO A 98 -18.85 0.81 8.98
N ALA A 99 -18.99 1.65 10.00
CA ALA A 99 -18.44 3.00 9.97
C ALA A 99 -16.90 3.02 9.86
N TRP A 100 -16.21 2.00 10.38
CA TRP A 100 -14.76 1.89 10.34
C TRP A 100 -14.18 1.67 8.93
N PHE A 101 -14.99 1.20 7.96
CA PHE A 101 -14.59 1.12 6.56
C PHE A 101 -14.21 2.48 5.98
N LYS A 102 -14.80 3.57 6.51
CA LYS A 102 -14.58 4.92 5.98
C LYS A 102 -13.23 5.53 6.33
N GLY A 103 -12.45 4.90 7.22
CA GLY A 103 -11.15 5.41 7.62
C GLY A 103 -11.19 6.79 8.29
N THR A 104 -10.10 7.54 8.17
CA THR A 104 -9.89 8.85 8.79
C THR A 104 -9.49 9.88 7.74
N ALA A 105 -10.33 10.86 7.50
CA ALA A 105 -10.01 11.94 6.57
C ALA A 105 -8.82 12.76 7.08
N PRO A 106 -7.87 13.13 6.19
CA PRO A 106 -6.78 14.03 6.56
C PRO A 106 -7.30 15.42 6.90
N ASP A 107 -6.63 16.10 7.82
CA ASP A 107 -6.88 17.48 8.17
C ASP A 107 -6.32 18.46 7.11
N GLN A 108 -6.39 19.76 7.38
CA GLN A 108 -5.90 20.81 6.47
C GLN A 108 -4.38 20.76 6.25
N GLN A 109 -3.63 20.11 7.13
CA GLN A 109 -2.20 19.85 7.00
C GLN A 109 -1.90 18.54 6.26
N GLY A 110 -2.93 17.77 5.93
CA GLY A 110 -2.80 16.47 5.28
C GLY A 110 -2.58 15.31 6.25
N LYS A 111 -2.79 15.48 7.55
CA LYS A 111 -2.54 14.45 8.57
C LYS A 111 -3.81 13.68 8.93
N THR A 112 -3.73 12.36 8.97
CA THR A 112 -4.78 11.50 9.53
C THR A 112 -4.65 11.45 11.06
N ASN A 113 -5.32 12.37 11.75
CA ASN A 113 -5.19 12.52 13.20
C ASN A 113 -5.75 11.31 13.96
N GLY A 114 -4.93 10.76 14.87
CA GLY A 114 -5.29 9.58 15.66
C GLY A 114 -5.22 8.25 14.90
N ALA A 115 -4.76 8.26 13.65
CA ALA A 115 -4.60 7.06 12.83
C ALA A 115 -3.19 6.99 12.24
N VAL A 116 -2.49 5.88 12.43
CA VAL A 116 -1.27 5.54 11.67
C VAL A 116 -1.71 4.78 10.43
N SER A 117 -1.78 5.49 9.29
CA SER A 117 -2.42 5.02 8.06
C SER A 117 -1.44 4.70 6.95
N SER A 118 -0.15 4.85 7.21
CA SER A 118 0.90 4.55 6.25
C SER A 118 2.12 3.90 6.90
N THR A 119 2.98 3.31 6.07
CA THR A 119 4.28 2.83 6.50
C THR A 119 5.33 3.04 5.43
N ILE A 120 6.53 3.40 5.85
CA ILE A 120 7.69 3.60 5.00
C ILE A 120 8.63 2.41 5.22
N ILE A 121 8.98 1.71 4.14
CA ILE A 121 9.96 0.62 4.19
C ILE A 121 11.13 0.98 3.29
N ILE A 122 12.34 0.99 3.86
CA ILE A 122 13.55 1.45 3.20
C ILE A 122 14.49 0.27 3.04
N ARG A 123 14.88 -0.01 1.80
CA ARG A 123 15.92 -0.97 1.46
C ARG A 123 17.15 -0.26 0.93
N ASP A 124 18.26 -0.36 1.64
CA ASP A 124 19.57 0.07 1.15
C ASP A 124 20.24 -1.10 0.41
N HIS A 125 20.72 -0.84 -0.82
CA HIS A 125 21.47 -1.82 -1.61
C HIS A 125 22.98 -1.83 -1.28
N ASN A 126 23.43 -1.00 -0.33
CA ASN A 126 24.82 -0.83 0.07
C ASN A 126 25.79 -0.42 -1.07
N ASN A 127 25.27 0.19 -2.13
CA ASN A 127 26.03 0.65 -3.30
C ASN A 127 25.67 2.08 -3.72
N GLY A 128 25.02 2.86 -2.83
CA GLY A 128 24.48 4.17 -3.10
C GLY A 128 23.07 4.16 -3.68
N THR A 129 22.50 2.99 -3.96
CA THR A 129 21.10 2.85 -4.35
C THR A 129 20.23 2.60 -3.11
N VAL A 130 19.14 3.33 -2.97
CA VAL A 130 18.14 3.12 -1.92
C VAL A 130 16.75 3.06 -2.55
N ASP A 131 15.98 2.06 -2.17
CA ASP A 131 14.55 1.95 -2.50
C ASP A 131 13.72 2.32 -1.27
N ALA A 132 12.88 3.34 -1.41
CA ALA A 132 11.92 3.71 -0.38
C ALA A 132 10.49 3.40 -0.87
N PHE A 133 9.81 2.55 -0.11
CA PHE A 133 8.43 2.17 -0.35
C PHE A 133 7.54 2.95 0.61
N TYR A 134 6.52 3.63 0.10
CA TYR A 134 5.51 4.37 0.86
C TYR A 134 4.20 3.64 0.69
N PHE A 135 3.80 2.86 1.70
CA PHE A 135 2.58 2.08 1.71
C PHE A 135 1.44 2.87 2.33
N TYR A 136 0.27 2.71 1.74
CA TYR A 136 -0.99 3.34 2.09
C TYR A 136 -1.98 2.27 2.50
N PHE A 137 -2.63 2.44 3.65
CA PHE A 137 -3.60 1.48 4.15
C PHE A 137 -5.00 2.06 4.16
N TYR A 138 -5.95 1.30 3.63
CA TYR A 138 -7.38 1.60 3.69
C TYR A 138 -8.10 0.38 4.28
N ALA A 139 -9.18 0.63 5.06
CA ALA A 139 -9.93 -0.47 5.69
C ALA A 139 -10.83 -1.22 4.70
N TYR A 140 -11.20 -0.58 3.61
CA TYR A 140 -12.11 -1.13 2.61
C TYR A 140 -11.77 -0.59 1.23
N ASN A 141 -11.84 -1.48 0.24
CA ASN A 141 -11.76 -1.17 -1.19
C ASN A 141 -13.16 -1.34 -1.80
N GLU A 142 -13.69 -0.29 -2.42
CA GLU A 142 -14.87 -0.36 -3.27
C GLU A 142 -14.42 -0.63 -4.70
N GLY A 143 -14.88 -1.73 -5.25
CA GLY A 143 -14.50 -2.12 -6.60
C GLY A 143 -15.19 -1.27 -7.69
N ASN A 144 -14.84 -1.54 -8.94
CA ASN A 144 -15.41 -0.81 -10.06
C ASN A 144 -16.85 -1.25 -10.36
N THR A 145 -17.70 -0.28 -10.74
CA THR A 145 -19.06 -0.56 -11.19
C THR A 145 -19.07 -0.88 -12.68
N VAL A 146 -19.46 -2.10 -13.04
CA VAL A 146 -19.62 -2.54 -14.43
C VAL A 146 -21.07 -2.97 -14.66
N LEU A 147 -21.75 -2.38 -15.63
CA LEU A 147 -23.16 -2.65 -15.95
C LEU A 147 -24.10 -2.55 -14.73
N GLY A 148 -23.82 -1.60 -13.81
CA GLY A 148 -24.62 -1.36 -12.61
C GLY A 148 -24.36 -2.34 -11.46
N MET A 149 -23.33 -3.17 -11.54
CA MET A 149 -22.84 -4.03 -10.46
C MET A 149 -21.42 -3.71 -10.09
N GLU A 150 -21.12 -3.69 -8.80
CA GLU A 150 -19.78 -3.51 -8.25
C GLU A 150 -19.03 -4.85 -8.22
N PHE A 151 -17.75 -4.83 -8.59
CA PHE A 151 -16.89 -6.01 -8.59
C PHE A 151 -15.52 -5.68 -8.02
N GLY A 152 -15.00 -6.57 -7.15
CA GLY A 152 -13.68 -6.43 -6.56
C GLY A 152 -13.68 -5.78 -5.18
N ASP A 153 -14.84 -5.63 -4.54
CA ASP A 153 -14.92 -5.15 -3.16
C ASP A 153 -14.13 -6.07 -2.24
N HIS A 154 -13.30 -5.50 -1.36
CA HIS A 154 -12.62 -6.27 -0.32
C HIS A 154 -12.33 -5.42 0.92
N VAL A 155 -12.28 -6.10 2.06
CA VAL A 155 -11.84 -5.50 3.32
C VAL A 155 -10.33 -5.46 3.36
N GLY A 156 -9.78 -4.34 3.85
CA GLY A 156 -8.34 -4.06 3.86
C GLY A 156 -7.79 -3.82 2.46
N ASP A 157 -6.96 -2.81 2.33
CA ASP A 157 -6.29 -2.51 1.06
C ASP A 157 -4.92 -1.92 1.30
N TRP A 158 -3.93 -2.38 0.50
CA TRP A 158 -2.54 -1.96 0.57
C TRP A 158 -2.05 -1.49 -0.80
N GLU A 159 -2.01 -0.18 -0.98
CA GLU A 159 -1.42 0.46 -2.14
C GLU A 159 -0.08 1.11 -1.82
N HIS A 160 0.74 1.44 -2.83
CA HIS A 160 2.04 2.01 -2.57
C HIS A 160 2.64 2.80 -3.74
N ASN A 161 3.53 3.72 -3.39
CA ASN A 161 4.58 4.18 -4.28
C ASN A 161 5.93 3.61 -3.86
N MET A 162 6.84 3.44 -4.81
CA MET A 162 8.25 3.21 -4.53
C MET A 162 9.09 4.25 -5.26
N ILE A 163 10.07 4.84 -4.57
CA ILE A 163 11.05 5.74 -5.17
C ILE A 163 12.41 5.09 -5.08
N ARG A 164 13.10 4.98 -6.22
CA ARG A 164 14.51 4.59 -6.28
C ARG A 164 15.39 5.83 -6.25
N PHE A 165 16.32 5.84 -5.32
CA PHE A 165 17.34 6.88 -5.17
C PHE A 165 18.70 6.37 -5.59
N SER A 166 19.52 7.25 -6.16
CA SER A 166 20.95 7.06 -6.38
C SER A 166 21.70 8.17 -5.66
N ASN A 167 22.52 7.82 -4.68
CA ASN A 167 23.27 8.78 -3.84
C ASN A 167 22.37 9.91 -3.29
N GLY A 168 21.18 9.54 -2.78
CA GLY A 168 20.19 10.47 -2.24
C GLY A 168 19.36 11.26 -3.26
N SER A 169 19.61 11.11 -4.56
CA SER A 169 18.84 11.76 -5.63
C SER A 169 17.79 10.81 -6.21
N PRO A 170 16.50 11.20 -6.29
CA PRO A 170 15.44 10.36 -6.83
C PRO A 170 15.63 10.17 -8.33
N GLN A 171 15.48 8.94 -8.80
CA GLN A 171 15.65 8.56 -10.21
C GLN A 171 14.30 8.32 -10.87
N ALA A 172 13.51 7.43 -10.30
CA ALA A 172 12.22 7.03 -10.85
C ALA A 172 11.29 6.56 -9.73
N LEU A 173 9.97 6.58 -10.03
CA LEU A 173 8.91 6.16 -9.12
C LEU A 173 8.09 5.04 -9.76
N TRP A 174 7.66 4.11 -8.91
CA TRP A 174 6.61 3.15 -9.19
C TRP A 174 5.31 3.60 -8.54
N TYR A 175 4.21 3.46 -9.28
CA TYR A 175 2.84 3.68 -8.85
C TYR A 175 2.11 2.35 -8.94
N SER A 176 1.64 1.80 -7.80
CA SER A 176 0.92 0.52 -7.79
C SER A 176 -0.51 0.70 -8.28
N GLN A 177 -0.97 -0.23 -9.09
CA GLN A 177 -2.31 -0.21 -9.69
C GLN A 177 -2.81 -1.66 -9.73
N HIS A 178 -3.68 -2.04 -8.84
CA HIS A 178 -4.21 -3.40 -8.75
C HIS A 178 -3.10 -4.48 -8.70
N ALA A 179 -3.09 -5.41 -9.64
CA ALA A 179 -2.05 -6.44 -9.77
C ALA A 179 -0.77 -5.94 -10.46
N GLY A 180 -0.76 -4.70 -10.97
CA GLY A 180 0.32 -4.12 -11.77
C GLY A 180 0.75 -2.75 -11.30
N GLY A 181 1.04 -1.89 -12.27
CA GLY A 181 1.41 -0.49 -12.05
C GLY A 181 2.25 0.10 -13.17
N GLN A 182 2.70 1.33 -12.96
CA GLN A 182 3.49 2.08 -13.94
C GLN A 182 4.69 2.75 -13.27
N ALA A 183 5.81 2.82 -14.01
CA ALA A 183 6.99 3.54 -13.57
C ALA A 183 7.21 4.81 -14.40
N PHE A 184 7.59 5.88 -13.72
CA PHE A 184 7.92 7.17 -14.34
C PHE A 184 9.28 7.65 -13.83
N THR A 185 10.03 8.38 -14.69
CA THR A 185 11.19 9.13 -14.19
C THR A 185 10.72 10.18 -13.18
N TYR A 186 11.56 10.50 -12.19
CA TYR A 186 11.19 11.52 -11.20
C TYR A 186 10.86 12.86 -11.86
N ASP A 187 11.55 13.23 -12.94
CA ASP A 187 11.31 14.48 -13.67
C ASP A 187 9.95 14.52 -14.37
N ALA A 188 9.44 13.36 -14.77
CA ALA A 188 8.11 13.25 -15.41
C ALA A 188 6.95 13.42 -14.42
N THR A 189 7.18 13.37 -13.11
CA THR A 189 6.10 13.49 -12.13
C THR A 189 5.71 14.92 -11.86
N GLU A 190 4.46 15.16 -11.54
CA GLU A 190 3.99 16.43 -10.97
C GLU A 190 4.44 16.52 -9.51
N LYS A 191 4.80 17.72 -9.05
CA LYS A 191 5.43 17.90 -7.72
C LYS A 191 4.98 19.17 -7.01
N GLN A 192 4.98 19.11 -5.69
CA GLN A 192 5.03 20.28 -4.82
C GLN A 192 6.46 20.39 -4.23
N GLY A 193 7.23 21.36 -4.70
CA GLY A 193 8.66 21.43 -4.38
C GLY A 193 9.40 20.17 -4.85
N LYS A 194 9.94 19.38 -3.93
CA LYS A 194 10.61 18.12 -4.22
C LYS A 194 9.68 16.90 -4.14
N ARG A 195 8.48 17.05 -3.62
CA ARG A 195 7.57 15.95 -3.32
C ARG A 195 6.68 15.66 -4.52
N PRO A 196 6.78 14.45 -5.13
CA PRO A 196 5.91 14.07 -6.23
C PRO A 196 4.47 13.88 -5.74
N TYR A 197 3.50 14.21 -6.60
CA TYR A 197 2.13 13.85 -6.36
C TYR A 197 1.86 12.39 -6.79
N ALA A 198 0.99 11.77 -6.03
CA ALA A 198 0.31 10.54 -6.35
C ALA A 198 -1.20 10.79 -6.29
N TYR A 199 -1.97 10.13 -7.12
CA TYR A 199 -3.41 10.27 -7.20
C TYR A 199 -4.06 8.93 -6.87
N SER A 200 -4.79 8.86 -5.77
CA SER A 200 -5.54 7.68 -5.34
C SER A 200 -6.88 7.63 -6.06
N ALA A 201 -7.16 6.52 -6.71
CA ALA A 201 -8.42 6.34 -7.42
C ALA A 201 -9.59 6.17 -6.46
N LYS A 202 -10.77 6.63 -6.89
CA LYS A 202 -12.02 6.50 -6.14
C LYS A 202 -12.31 5.02 -5.86
N GLY A 203 -12.47 4.68 -4.61
CA GLY A 203 -12.87 3.35 -4.14
C GLY A 203 -11.79 2.27 -4.24
N THR A 204 -11.10 2.16 -5.39
CA THR A 204 -10.06 1.15 -5.62
C THR A 204 -8.70 1.54 -5.05
N HIS A 205 -8.49 2.81 -4.74
CA HIS A 205 -7.27 3.41 -4.23
C HIS A 205 -6.00 3.15 -5.08
N ALA A 206 -6.13 2.54 -6.26
CA ALA A 206 -5.05 2.37 -7.20
C ALA A 206 -4.33 3.70 -7.45
N VAL A 207 -3.00 3.69 -7.51
CA VAL A 207 -2.21 4.92 -7.45
C VAL A 207 -1.73 5.33 -8.83
N TYR A 208 -1.99 6.57 -9.21
CA TYR A 208 -1.67 7.12 -10.53
C TYR A 208 -0.77 8.34 -10.44
N VAL A 209 -0.07 8.64 -11.56
CA VAL A 209 0.84 9.79 -11.67
C VAL A 209 0.13 11.11 -11.95
N MET A 210 -1.13 11.08 -12.37
CA MET A 210 -1.94 12.24 -12.76
C MET A 210 -3.41 12.02 -12.48
N ALA A 211 -4.17 13.11 -12.40
CA ALA A 211 -5.62 13.07 -12.37
C ALA A 211 -6.22 12.70 -13.74
N GLY A 212 -7.38 12.08 -13.75
CA GLY A 212 -8.12 11.69 -14.95
C GLY A 212 -8.73 10.31 -14.87
N ASP A 213 -9.16 9.82 -16.01
CA ASP A 213 -9.72 8.50 -16.20
C ASP A 213 -8.63 7.53 -16.66
N HIS A 214 -8.53 6.39 -15.99
CA HIS A 214 -7.52 5.39 -16.22
C HIS A 214 -8.18 4.05 -16.56
N ASP A 215 -8.22 3.73 -17.86
CA ASP A 215 -8.73 2.44 -18.33
C ASP A 215 -7.71 1.34 -18.00
N HIS A 216 -8.10 0.41 -17.15
CA HIS A 216 -7.31 -0.76 -16.82
C HIS A 216 -8.00 -2.06 -17.24
N THR A 217 -8.97 -1.99 -18.15
CA THR A 217 -9.62 -3.15 -18.74
C THR A 217 -8.58 -4.03 -19.40
N ILE A 218 -8.38 -5.23 -18.85
CA ILE A 218 -7.34 -6.15 -19.32
C ILE A 218 -7.85 -6.83 -20.60
N PRO A 219 -7.14 -6.71 -21.73
CA PRO A 219 -7.44 -7.48 -22.94
C PRO A 219 -7.45 -8.97 -22.61
N HIS A 220 -8.44 -9.71 -23.10
CA HIS A 220 -8.68 -11.15 -22.89
C HIS A 220 -9.40 -11.57 -21.59
N LEU A 221 -9.82 -10.63 -20.72
CA LEU A 221 -10.74 -10.94 -19.60
C LEU A 221 -12.21 -10.76 -19.94
N ASN A 222 -12.59 -10.94 -21.22
CA ASN A 222 -13.97 -10.87 -21.73
C ASN A 222 -14.70 -9.53 -21.54
N LEU A 223 -13.99 -8.47 -21.16
CA LEU A 223 -14.53 -7.13 -21.07
C LEU A 223 -13.94 -6.25 -22.18
N PRO A 224 -14.74 -5.48 -22.93
CA PRO A 224 -14.23 -4.46 -23.85
C PRO A 224 -13.45 -3.37 -23.12
N ALA A 225 -12.56 -2.68 -23.83
CA ALA A 225 -11.87 -1.50 -23.31
C ALA A 225 -12.88 -0.42 -22.84
N GLY A 226 -12.55 0.28 -21.74
CA GLY A 226 -13.40 1.31 -21.16
C GLY A 226 -14.47 0.81 -20.18
N PHE A 227 -14.53 -0.49 -19.90
CA PHE A 227 -15.48 -1.05 -18.92
C PHE A 227 -14.99 -1.00 -17.48
N VAL A 228 -13.66 -1.02 -17.27
CA VAL A 228 -13.07 -0.94 -15.94
C VAL A 228 -12.14 0.27 -15.92
N VAL A 229 -12.63 1.36 -15.33
CA VAL A 229 -11.97 2.66 -15.32
C VAL A 229 -11.82 3.14 -13.89
N ASP A 230 -10.60 3.46 -13.51
CA ASP A 230 -10.32 4.17 -12.28
C ASP A 230 -10.38 5.68 -12.52
N HIS A 231 -11.00 6.39 -11.59
CA HIS A 231 -11.15 7.84 -11.64
C HIS A 231 -10.30 8.49 -10.57
N THR A 232 -9.46 9.45 -10.94
CA THR A 232 -8.64 10.23 -10.02
C THR A 232 -8.87 11.73 -10.21
N ASP A 233 -8.85 12.48 -9.12
CA ASP A 233 -8.94 13.94 -9.14
C ASP A 233 -8.13 14.57 -7.99
N ARG A 234 -8.30 15.86 -7.75
CA ARG A 234 -7.71 16.59 -6.64
C ARG A 234 -8.77 16.89 -5.57
N GLY A 235 -9.07 15.89 -4.74
CA GLY A 235 -9.91 16.09 -3.56
C GLY A 235 -9.10 16.56 -2.36
N LEU A 236 -9.02 15.75 -1.29
CA LEU A 236 -8.20 16.05 -0.13
C LEU A 236 -6.73 15.71 -0.38
N LEU A 237 -5.84 16.63 -0.02
CA LEU A 237 -4.41 16.35 -0.05
C LEU A 237 -4.01 15.65 1.25
N TRP A 238 -3.46 14.46 1.13
CA TRP A 238 -2.94 13.66 2.23
C TRP A 238 -1.41 13.64 2.20
N ASP A 239 -0.82 13.81 3.38
CA ASP A 239 0.61 13.66 3.60
C ASP A 239 0.88 12.39 4.42
N PRO A 240 1.19 11.25 3.77
CA PRO A 240 1.34 9.97 4.44
C PRO A 240 2.44 9.96 5.52
N VAL A 241 3.50 10.75 5.35
CA VAL A 241 4.63 10.74 6.31
C VAL A 241 4.28 11.35 7.67
N LEU A 242 3.19 12.13 7.76
CA LEU A 242 2.73 12.71 9.03
C LEU A 242 2.06 11.69 9.96
N SER A 243 1.71 10.51 9.44
CA SER A 243 1.06 9.43 10.20
C SER A 243 1.59 8.07 9.73
N ALA A 244 2.91 7.87 9.80
CA ALA A 244 3.60 6.70 9.28
C ALA A 244 4.44 5.98 10.34
N TYR A 245 4.44 4.66 10.30
CA TYR A 245 5.56 3.87 10.79
C TYR A 245 6.70 3.87 9.77
N ALA A 246 7.95 3.70 10.22
CA ALA A 246 9.10 3.64 9.32
C ALA A 246 10.06 2.51 9.73
N TYR A 247 10.53 1.77 8.72
CA TYR A 247 11.38 0.59 8.91
C TYR A 247 12.49 0.54 7.87
N SER A 248 13.66 0.06 8.28
CA SER A 248 14.64 -0.49 7.34
C SER A 248 14.33 -1.95 7.06
N TYR A 249 14.61 -2.40 5.84
CA TYR A 249 14.47 -3.79 5.43
C TYR A 249 15.81 -4.34 4.95
N ASP A 250 16.28 -5.36 5.65
CA ASP A 250 17.46 -6.13 5.26
C ASP A 250 17.04 -7.30 4.37
N SER A 251 17.45 -7.28 3.09
CA SER A 251 17.07 -8.29 2.11
C SER A 251 17.73 -9.63 2.31
N ASP A 252 18.91 -9.69 2.94
CA ASP A 252 19.68 -10.92 3.12
C ASP A 252 19.09 -11.75 4.26
N SER A 253 18.82 -11.10 5.40
CA SER A 253 18.15 -11.72 6.55
C SER A 253 16.63 -11.71 6.44
N ARG A 254 16.04 -10.94 5.52
CA ARG A 254 14.59 -10.69 5.37
C ARG A 254 13.95 -10.16 6.63
N THR A 255 14.65 -9.25 7.34
CA THR A 255 14.18 -8.67 8.59
C THR A 255 13.86 -7.20 8.48
N PHE A 256 12.85 -6.77 9.25
CA PHE A 256 12.49 -5.38 9.41
C PHE A 256 13.06 -4.84 10.72
N ARG A 257 13.60 -3.63 10.70
CA ARG A 257 14.04 -2.91 11.91
C ARG A 257 13.36 -1.55 11.96
N PRO A 258 12.69 -1.20 13.06
CA PRO A 258 12.02 0.09 13.17
C PRO A 258 13.04 1.23 13.34
N TYR A 259 12.75 2.40 12.77
CA TYR A 259 13.53 3.62 13.02
C TYR A 259 13.22 4.25 14.37
N ASP A 260 12.04 4.02 14.91
CA ASP A 260 11.66 4.35 16.29
C ASP A 260 11.41 3.03 17.05
N PRO A 261 12.11 2.77 18.17
CA PRO A 261 11.94 1.53 18.94
C PRO A 261 10.51 1.29 19.46
N SER A 262 9.66 2.32 19.50
CA SER A 262 8.25 2.19 19.90
C SER A 262 7.35 1.63 18.79
N TYR A 263 7.84 1.56 17.54
CA TYR A 263 7.02 1.07 16.44
C TYR A 263 6.88 -0.46 16.50
N PRO A 264 5.65 -0.99 16.35
CA PRO A 264 5.42 -2.43 16.27
C PRO A 264 6.05 -3.00 15.00
N VAL A 265 6.66 -4.20 15.07
CA VAL A 265 7.38 -4.80 13.93
C VAL A 265 6.73 -6.09 13.45
N ASN A 266 6.18 -6.89 14.37
CA ASN A 266 5.78 -8.25 14.07
C ASN A 266 4.68 -8.37 13.02
N TRP A 267 3.81 -7.35 12.90
CA TRP A 267 2.76 -7.30 11.89
C TRP A 267 3.30 -7.35 10.44
N LEU A 268 4.52 -6.83 10.21
CA LEU A 268 5.18 -6.91 8.91
C LEU A 268 5.56 -8.35 8.53
N ASN A 269 5.67 -9.25 9.50
CA ASN A 269 5.97 -10.66 9.29
C ASN A 269 4.72 -11.52 9.11
N PHE A 270 3.51 -10.98 9.29
CA PHE A 270 2.27 -11.70 9.08
C PHE A 270 2.15 -12.22 7.63
N ASN A 271 1.78 -13.49 7.49
CA ASN A 271 1.70 -14.19 6.19
C ASN A 271 0.29 -14.22 5.59
N GLY A 272 -0.72 -13.93 6.40
CA GLY A 272 -2.11 -14.02 5.98
C GLY A 272 -2.61 -12.78 5.24
N GLN A 273 -3.92 -12.71 5.09
CA GLN A 273 -4.64 -11.69 4.35
C GLN A 273 -5.22 -10.63 5.30
N TRP A 274 -5.21 -9.37 4.88
CA TRP A 274 -5.66 -8.23 5.68
C TRP A 274 -7.16 -7.95 5.58
N GLY A 275 -7.94 -8.91 5.14
CA GLY A 275 -9.39 -8.80 5.00
C GLY A 275 -10.08 -10.15 4.94
N ASP A 276 -11.34 -10.14 4.54
CA ASP A 276 -12.18 -11.32 4.41
C ASP A 276 -11.66 -12.27 3.33
N ASP A 277 -11.95 -13.55 3.46
CA ASP A 277 -11.85 -14.50 2.34
C ASP A 277 -12.98 -14.21 1.33
N ALA A 278 -12.74 -14.50 0.06
CA ALA A 278 -13.74 -14.35 -0.97
C ALA A 278 -15.01 -15.14 -0.63
N LEU A 279 -16.17 -14.48 -0.68
CA LEU A 279 -17.43 -15.15 -0.33
C LEU A 279 -17.78 -16.23 -1.35
N PRO A 280 -17.98 -17.49 -0.91
CA PRO A 280 -18.47 -18.55 -1.79
C PRO A 280 -19.87 -18.24 -2.30
N GLY A 281 -20.11 -18.42 -3.62
CA GLY A 281 -21.43 -18.25 -4.22
C GLY A 281 -21.97 -16.81 -4.25
N GLY A 282 -21.11 -15.81 -4.02
CA GLY A 282 -21.46 -14.41 -4.18
C GLY A 282 -21.72 -14.02 -5.64
N PRO A 283 -22.27 -12.81 -5.89
CA PRO A 283 -22.50 -12.32 -7.25
C PRO A 283 -21.19 -12.33 -8.07
N GLU A 284 -21.26 -12.91 -9.25
CA GLU A 284 -20.13 -13.02 -10.18
C GLU A 284 -20.60 -12.71 -11.61
N LEU A 285 -19.81 -11.93 -12.33
CA LEU A 285 -20.05 -11.62 -13.74
C LEU A 285 -18.70 -11.64 -14.49
N PHE A 286 -18.65 -12.35 -15.61
CA PHE A 286 -17.44 -12.52 -16.43
C PHE A 286 -16.19 -12.99 -15.65
N GLY A 287 -16.39 -13.84 -14.63
CA GLY A 287 -15.31 -14.33 -13.77
C GLY A 287 -14.85 -13.33 -12.70
N GLN A 288 -15.49 -12.16 -12.60
CA GLN A 288 -15.24 -11.16 -11.57
C GLN A 288 -16.26 -11.32 -10.43
N LYS A 289 -15.79 -11.44 -9.21
CA LYS A 289 -16.63 -11.53 -8.00
C LYS A 289 -16.93 -10.14 -7.46
N LYS A 290 -18.14 -9.94 -6.95
CA LYS A 290 -18.47 -8.72 -6.20
C LYS A 290 -17.54 -8.60 -4.98
N TYR A 291 -17.42 -9.65 -4.17
CA TYR A 291 -16.59 -9.70 -2.97
C TYR A 291 -15.36 -10.56 -3.22
N SER A 292 -14.22 -9.93 -3.35
CA SER A 292 -12.92 -10.59 -3.50
C SER A 292 -12.21 -10.77 -2.15
N GLY A 293 -11.15 -11.57 -2.12
CA GLY A 293 -10.36 -11.75 -0.91
C GLY A 293 -9.52 -10.53 -0.59
N GLY A 294 -9.33 -10.26 0.70
CA GLY A 294 -8.44 -9.21 1.18
C GLY A 294 -6.98 -9.42 0.75
N PRO A 295 -6.17 -8.35 0.70
CA PRO A 295 -4.80 -8.41 0.19
C PRO A 295 -3.81 -8.97 1.19
N ASN A 296 -2.65 -9.41 0.69
CA ASN A 296 -1.45 -9.61 1.50
C ASN A 296 -0.87 -8.28 1.97
N GLY A 297 -0.13 -8.32 3.09
CA GLY A 297 0.57 -7.15 3.62
C GLY A 297 1.81 -6.70 2.81
N PRO A 298 2.48 -5.61 3.27
CA PRO A 298 3.57 -4.96 2.55
C PRO A 298 4.74 -5.86 2.14
N LYS A 299 5.10 -6.87 2.94
CA LYS A 299 6.22 -7.77 2.61
C LYS A 299 6.06 -8.56 1.31
N PHE A 300 4.83 -8.71 0.83
CA PHE A 300 4.52 -9.43 -0.41
C PHE A 300 4.57 -8.54 -1.66
N LYS A 301 4.79 -7.25 -1.49
CA LYS A 301 4.83 -6.28 -2.60
C LYS A 301 6.23 -6.17 -3.25
N LYS A 302 7.01 -7.27 -3.25
CA LYS A 302 8.34 -7.38 -3.88
C LYS A 302 9.28 -6.26 -3.45
N LEU A 303 9.68 -6.27 -2.15
CA LEU A 303 10.61 -5.30 -1.56
C LEU A 303 12.05 -5.43 -2.09
N VAL A 304 12.37 -6.56 -2.72
CA VAL A 304 13.66 -6.81 -3.39
C VAL A 304 13.44 -6.68 -4.89
N ARG A 305 13.98 -5.61 -5.47
CA ARG A 305 13.83 -5.29 -6.90
C ARG A 305 15.19 -4.97 -7.52
N ASP A 306 15.45 -5.53 -8.70
CA ASP A 306 16.64 -5.18 -9.48
C ASP A 306 16.47 -3.82 -10.18
N GLN A 307 15.23 -3.48 -10.50
CA GLN A 307 14.83 -2.20 -11.13
C GLN A 307 13.61 -1.62 -10.41
N VAL A 308 13.12 -0.47 -10.86
CA VAL A 308 12.00 0.25 -10.23
C VAL A 308 10.71 -0.56 -10.25
N CYS A 309 10.43 -1.26 -11.37
CA CYS A 309 9.26 -2.12 -11.49
C CYS A 309 9.44 -3.42 -10.69
N PRO A 310 8.35 -4.00 -10.16
CA PRO A 310 8.42 -5.29 -9.48
C PRO A 310 8.68 -6.45 -10.44
N ASP A 311 8.34 -6.32 -11.71
CA ASP A 311 8.43 -7.34 -12.75
C ASP A 311 9.14 -6.85 -13.99
N ASN A 312 9.58 -7.77 -14.84
CA ASN A 312 10.17 -7.53 -16.14
C ASN A 312 9.13 -7.73 -17.27
N PRO A 313 9.18 -6.95 -18.34
CA PRO A 313 10.10 -5.82 -18.57
C PRO A 313 9.72 -4.58 -17.75
N CYS A 314 10.71 -3.82 -17.27
CA CYS A 314 10.48 -2.53 -16.61
C CYS A 314 10.55 -1.40 -17.64
N ILE A 315 9.43 -0.77 -17.91
CA ILE A 315 9.35 0.42 -18.77
C ILE A 315 9.21 1.63 -17.86
N ILE A 316 10.23 2.50 -17.86
CA ILE A 316 10.20 3.77 -17.13
C ILE A 316 9.83 4.87 -18.11
N ILE A 317 8.68 5.50 -17.90
CA ILE A 317 8.10 6.52 -18.78
C ILE A 317 8.77 7.86 -18.48
N PRO A 318 9.49 8.47 -19.45
CA PRO A 318 10.25 9.71 -19.21
C PRO A 318 9.42 10.97 -19.44
N ILE A 319 8.19 10.84 -19.92
CA ILE A 319 7.32 11.97 -20.30
C ILE A 319 5.95 11.76 -19.66
N ARG A 320 5.41 12.83 -19.08
CA ARG A 320 4.01 12.88 -18.66
C ARG A 320 3.15 13.20 -19.89
N VAL A 321 2.42 12.21 -20.38
CA VAL A 321 1.48 12.42 -21.49
C VAL A 321 0.19 12.98 -20.89
N TRP A 322 -0.03 14.28 -21.04
CA TRP A 322 -1.33 14.90 -20.78
C TRP A 322 -2.27 14.46 -21.91
N ARG A 323 -3.23 13.59 -21.60
CA ARG A 323 -4.47 13.57 -22.41
C ARG A 323 -5.30 14.74 -21.95
N THR A 324 -5.22 15.86 -22.64
CA THR A 324 -6.27 16.85 -22.56
C THR A 324 -7.53 16.19 -23.12
N ALA A 325 -8.50 15.89 -22.24
CA ALA A 325 -9.86 15.77 -22.71
C ALA A 325 -10.19 17.13 -23.36
N SER A 326 -10.31 17.17 -24.67
CA SER A 326 -10.87 18.30 -25.37
C SER A 326 -12.31 18.41 -24.89
N VAL A 327 -12.55 19.37 -23.99
CA VAL A 327 -13.87 19.92 -23.84
C VAL A 327 -14.09 20.71 -25.12
N GLU A 328 -14.77 20.11 -26.09
CA GLU A 328 -15.42 20.87 -27.12
C GLU A 328 -16.59 21.57 -26.45
N GLU A 329 -16.42 22.88 -26.18
CA GLU A 329 -17.52 23.80 -25.94
C GLU A 329 -18.30 23.90 -27.24
N GLU A 330 -19.52 23.41 -27.28
CA GLU A 330 -20.63 23.94 -28.10
C GLU A 330 -21.80 24.40 -27.22
#